data_a26bac6eec4ea9504da06d62f5462fea
#
_entry.id   a26bac6eec4ea9504da06d62f5462fea
#
_cell.length_a   1.000
_cell.length_b   1.000
_cell.length_c   1.000
_cell.angle_alpha   90.00
_cell.angle_beta   90.00
_cell.angle_gamma   90.00
#
_symmetry.space_group_name_H-M   'P 1'
#
loop_
_entity.id
_entity.type
_entity.pdbx_description
1 polymer ?
#
loop_
_entity_poly.entity_id
_entity_poly.type
_entity_poly.pdbx_seq_one_letter_code
_entity_poly.pdbx_strand_id
1 'polypeptide(L)'
;SRGLGDVYKRQTRMFKDLFEFVREGRRTAVVGELLANRRRFAFWPELRTIVGDDADELRTVENIVAEGLRYGETPKGLVSFHRYGDEVRKAVEEHLVEGAQYAAAGGEVKIHFTVSPEHLTRFEALLAEKIPGYESRFGVKYRISFSVQDPSTDTLAVNPDCTPFRRADGRLLFRPAGHGALIGNLGKIDADIVFVKNIDNVTTDARRGDTVLYKKALAGVLLALQERIFEYLMALEVPGAELEPIAAFIENELCVKLPKDYGTALLRQVLDRPIRVCGMVRNEGEPGGGPFWVTGADGVETLQLAESNQIAP
;
A
#
# COMPACT_ATOMS: atom_id res chain seq x y z
N SER A 1 -4.08 4.58 -1.51
CA SER A 1 -3.93 3.70 -0.36
C SER A 1 -5.13 3.88 0.55
N ARG A 2 -6.04 2.94 0.53
CA ARG A 2 -7.19 2.96 1.41
C ARG A 2 -6.72 2.60 2.81
N GLY A 3 -6.98 3.46 3.79
CA GLY A 3 -6.71 3.18 5.18
C GLY A 3 -7.31 1.84 5.58
N LEU A 4 -6.73 1.20 6.58
CA LEU A 4 -7.27 -0.03 7.20
C LEU A 4 -8.81 0.04 7.36
N GLY A 5 -9.40 1.24 7.46
CA GLY A 5 -10.84 1.47 7.49
C GLY A 5 -11.61 1.14 6.21
N ASP A 6 -11.08 1.41 5.00
CA ASP A 6 -11.84 1.20 3.74
C ASP A 6 -11.67 -0.20 3.17
N VAL A 7 -10.49 -0.77 3.35
CA VAL A 7 -10.27 -2.19 3.08
C VAL A 7 -11.03 -3.05 4.06
N TYR A 8 -11.06 -2.66 5.32
CA TYR A 8 -11.97 -3.21 6.32
C TYR A 8 -13.43 -3.07 5.90
N LYS A 9 -13.87 -1.98 5.29
CA LYS A 9 -15.29 -1.82 4.88
C LYS A 9 -15.73 -2.76 3.76
N ARG A 10 -14.93 -3.01 2.72
CA ARG A 10 -15.30 -3.96 1.64
C ARG A 10 -15.02 -5.42 2.04
N GLN A 11 -13.87 -5.72 2.62
CA GLN A 11 -13.63 -7.02 3.24
C GLN A 11 -14.56 -7.26 4.42
N THR A 12 -14.83 -6.24 5.24
CA THR A 12 -15.77 -6.32 6.37
C THR A 12 -17.18 -6.67 5.89
N ARG A 13 -17.64 -6.15 4.76
CA ARG A 13 -18.98 -6.51 4.26
C ARG A 13 -19.03 -7.96 3.81
N MET A 14 -18.06 -8.40 3.01
CA MET A 14 -17.98 -9.81 2.59
C MET A 14 -17.75 -10.73 3.79
N PHE A 15 -16.76 -10.45 4.64
CA PHE A 15 -16.52 -11.27 5.83
C PHE A 15 -17.66 -11.22 6.83
N LYS A 16 -18.34 -10.08 6.98
CA LYS A 16 -19.58 -9.98 7.76
C LYS A 16 -20.62 -10.94 7.24
N ASP A 17 -20.86 -10.94 5.93
CA ASP A 17 -21.81 -11.84 5.28
C ASP A 17 -21.42 -13.31 5.50
N LEU A 18 -20.13 -13.66 5.40
CA LEU A 18 -19.63 -15.00 5.64
C LEU A 18 -19.77 -15.43 7.12
N PHE A 19 -19.46 -14.55 8.07
CA PHE A 19 -19.65 -14.80 9.49
C PHE A 19 -21.14 -14.91 9.87
N GLU A 20 -22.02 -14.09 9.29
CA GLU A 20 -23.47 -14.18 9.47
C GLU A 20 -24.01 -15.49 8.89
N PHE A 21 -23.46 -15.96 7.75
CA PHE A 21 -23.81 -17.26 7.21
C PHE A 21 -23.42 -18.41 8.16
N VAL A 22 -22.21 -18.40 8.70
CA VAL A 22 -21.76 -19.41 9.67
C VAL A 22 -22.61 -19.40 10.93
N ARG A 23 -22.94 -18.23 11.46
CA ARG A 23 -23.65 -18.07 12.73
C ARG A 23 -25.16 -18.28 12.63
N GLU A 24 -25.78 -17.82 11.55
CA GLU A 24 -27.24 -17.69 11.41
C GLU A 24 -27.81 -18.41 10.17
N GLY A 25 -26.93 -18.98 9.32
CA GLY A 25 -27.37 -19.59 8.06
C GLY A 25 -27.81 -18.58 7.00
N ARG A 26 -27.58 -17.29 7.21
CA ARG A 26 -28.01 -16.22 6.30
C ARG A 26 -27.22 -16.21 4.99
N ARG A 27 -27.81 -16.72 3.92
CA ARG A 27 -27.17 -16.79 2.60
C ARG A 27 -27.43 -15.51 1.81
N THR A 28 -26.43 -14.63 1.74
CA THR A 28 -26.46 -13.45 0.87
C THR A 28 -26.02 -13.81 -0.57
N ALA A 29 -26.23 -12.88 -1.53
CA ALA A 29 -25.74 -13.08 -2.90
C ALA A 29 -24.22 -13.29 -2.95
N VAL A 30 -23.45 -12.59 -2.12
CA VAL A 30 -22.00 -12.71 -2.01
C VAL A 30 -21.58 -14.12 -1.56
N VAL A 31 -22.24 -14.66 -0.54
CA VAL A 31 -22.00 -16.03 -0.06
C VAL A 31 -22.33 -17.04 -1.15
N GLY A 32 -23.46 -16.86 -1.84
CA GLY A 32 -23.88 -17.74 -2.94
C GLY A 32 -22.88 -17.74 -4.11
N GLU A 33 -22.39 -16.58 -4.50
CA GLU A 33 -21.39 -16.44 -5.57
C GLU A 33 -20.05 -17.06 -5.19
N LEU A 34 -19.58 -16.83 -3.96
CA LEU A 34 -18.37 -17.45 -3.44
C LEU A 34 -18.45 -18.97 -3.50
N LEU A 35 -19.53 -19.54 -2.97
CA LEU A 35 -19.72 -20.99 -2.92
C LEU A 35 -19.85 -21.63 -4.30
N ALA A 36 -20.59 -20.98 -5.21
CA ALA A 36 -20.74 -21.44 -6.60
C ALA A 36 -19.41 -21.44 -7.36
N ASN A 37 -18.52 -20.50 -7.06
CA ASN A 37 -17.23 -20.34 -7.71
C ASN A 37 -16.04 -20.80 -6.87
N ARG A 38 -16.23 -21.45 -5.72
CA ARG A 38 -15.16 -21.74 -4.74
C ARG A 38 -13.92 -22.40 -5.34
N ARG A 39 -14.10 -23.29 -6.33
CA ARG A 39 -13.01 -24.00 -7.00
C ARG A 39 -12.13 -23.11 -7.88
N ARG A 40 -12.58 -21.91 -8.22
CA ARG A 40 -11.85 -20.94 -9.06
C ARG A 40 -10.93 -20.02 -8.25
N PHE A 41 -11.16 -19.91 -6.94
CA PHE A 41 -10.34 -19.05 -6.08
C PHE A 41 -8.95 -19.65 -5.83
N ALA A 42 -7.95 -18.78 -5.65
CA ALA A 42 -6.58 -19.18 -5.39
C ALA A 42 -6.41 -19.99 -4.10
N PHE A 43 -7.26 -19.79 -3.12
CA PHE A 43 -7.25 -20.52 -1.85
C PHE A 43 -7.81 -21.94 -1.95
N TRP A 44 -8.48 -22.29 -3.04
CA TRP A 44 -9.18 -23.60 -3.13
C TRP A 44 -8.28 -24.82 -2.95
N PRO A 45 -7.07 -24.90 -3.54
CA PRO A 45 -6.19 -26.05 -3.32
C PRO A 45 -5.87 -26.27 -1.84
N GLU A 46 -5.59 -25.20 -1.09
CA GLU A 46 -5.31 -25.24 0.35
C GLU A 46 -6.57 -25.61 1.14
N LEU A 47 -7.70 -24.97 0.87
CA LEU A 47 -8.98 -25.27 1.52
C LEU A 47 -9.42 -26.71 1.29
N ARG A 48 -9.28 -27.20 0.05
CA ARG A 48 -9.65 -28.58 -0.32
C ARG A 48 -8.93 -29.63 0.52
N THR A 49 -7.67 -29.43 0.87
CA THR A 49 -6.90 -30.34 1.72
C THR A 49 -7.47 -30.42 3.14
N ILE A 50 -8.15 -29.36 3.59
CA ILE A 50 -8.74 -29.27 4.92
C ILE A 50 -10.15 -29.85 4.95
N VAL A 51 -10.98 -29.50 3.98
CA VAL A 51 -12.42 -29.83 4.03
C VAL A 51 -12.83 -30.98 3.12
N GLY A 52 -12.01 -31.34 2.13
CA GLY A 52 -12.36 -32.30 1.08
C GLY A 52 -13.14 -31.68 -0.08
N ASP A 53 -13.38 -32.46 -1.13
CA ASP A 53 -14.09 -32.02 -2.35
C ASP A 53 -15.62 -31.87 -2.14
N ASP A 54 -16.20 -32.70 -1.26
CA ASP A 54 -17.63 -32.84 -1.04
C ASP A 54 -18.12 -32.13 0.23
N ALA A 55 -17.31 -31.21 0.77
CA ALA A 55 -17.71 -30.44 1.95
C ALA A 55 -18.98 -29.63 1.67
N ASP A 56 -19.89 -29.62 2.63
CA ASP A 56 -21.08 -28.78 2.62
C ASP A 56 -20.72 -27.30 2.68
N GLU A 57 -21.69 -26.44 2.42
CA GLU A 57 -21.50 -25.01 2.34
C GLU A 57 -21.06 -24.40 3.67
N LEU A 58 -21.65 -24.83 4.78
CA LEU A 58 -21.34 -24.31 6.11
C LEU A 58 -19.91 -24.63 6.51
N ARG A 59 -19.50 -25.90 6.41
CA ARG A 59 -18.14 -26.33 6.68
C ARG A 59 -17.12 -25.63 5.78
N THR A 60 -17.48 -25.40 4.51
CA THR A 60 -16.62 -24.67 3.56
C THR A 60 -16.37 -23.24 4.03
N VAL A 61 -17.45 -22.49 4.37
CA VAL A 61 -17.32 -21.09 4.78
C VAL A 61 -16.64 -20.96 6.14
N GLU A 62 -16.98 -21.82 7.09
CA GLU A 62 -16.37 -21.85 8.43
C GLU A 62 -14.85 -22.01 8.36
N ASN A 63 -14.38 -22.93 7.49
CA ASN A 63 -12.95 -23.14 7.29
C ASN A 63 -12.27 -22.01 6.49
N ILE A 64 -12.99 -21.25 5.68
CA ILE A 64 -12.44 -20.03 5.07
C ILE A 64 -12.21 -18.96 6.14
N VAL A 65 -13.20 -18.72 7.01
CA VAL A 65 -13.17 -17.52 7.86
C VAL A 65 -12.56 -17.74 9.25
N ALA A 66 -12.81 -18.88 9.90
CA ALA A 66 -12.54 -19.06 11.32
C ALA A 66 -11.57 -20.22 11.65
N GLU A 67 -11.70 -21.39 11.00
CA GLU A 67 -10.98 -22.59 11.43
C GLU A 67 -9.73 -22.91 10.59
N GLY A 68 -9.89 -23.25 9.34
CA GLY A 68 -8.82 -23.71 8.44
C GLY A 68 -7.91 -22.59 7.96
N LEU A 69 -8.36 -21.85 6.96
CA LEU A 69 -7.60 -20.72 6.38
C LEU A 69 -7.56 -19.50 7.30
N ARG A 70 -8.55 -19.36 8.16
CA ARG A 70 -8.68 -18.25 9.14
C ARG A 70 -8.56 -16.87 8.50
N TYR A 71 -9.14 -16.68 7.32
CA TYR A 71 -9.00 -15.43 6.57
C TYR A 71 -9.68 -14.23 7.26
N GLY A 72 -10.56 -14.48 8.24
CA GLY A 72 -11.08 -13.42 9.11
C GLY A 72 -10.00 -12.74 9.96
N GLU A 73 -8.90 -13.44 10.28
CA GLU A 73 -7.79 -12.96 11.10
C GLU A 73 -6.46 -12.90 10.35
N THR A 74 -6.41 -13.39 9.12
CA THR A 74 -5.17 -13.45 8.34
C THR A 74 -4.92 -12.11 7.65
N PRO A 75 -3.74 -11.49 7.83
CA PRO A 75 -3.41 -10.26 7.15
C PRO A 75 -3.34 -10.49 5.64
N LYS A 76 -3.70 -9.48 4.85
CA LYS A 76 -3.78 -9.57 3.38
C LYS A 76 -2.53 -10.12 2.72
N GLY A 77 -1.35 -9.78 3.25
CA GLY A 77 -0.07 -10.26 2.71
C GLY A 77 0.07 -11.79 2.74
N LEU A 78 -0.64 -12.46 3.63
CA LEU A 78 -0.59 -13.92 3.82
C LEU A 78 -1.78 -14.65 3.21
N VAL A 79 -2.70 -13.96 2.54
CA VAL A 79 -3.82 -14.55 1.82
C VAL A 79 -3.37 -15.07 0.46
N SER A 80 -3.88 -16.22 0.05
CA SER A 80 -3.67 -16.80 -1.28
C SER A 80 -4.32 -15.92 -2.35
N PHE A 81 -3.51 -15.23 -3.17
CA PHE A 81 -3.97 -14.19 -4.10
C PHE A 81 -4.13 -14.68 -5.52
N HIS A 82 -3.12 -15.37 -6.05
CA HIS A 82 -3.15 -15.85 -7.42
C HIS A 82 -2.77 -17.34 -7.52
N ARG A 83 -3.33 -17.99 -8.52
CA ARG A 83 -3.03 -19.38 -8.84
C ARG A 83 -2.52 -19.53 -10.26
N TYR A 84 -1.42 -20.26 -10.41
CA TYR A 84 -0.71 -20.53 -11.65
C TYR A 84 -0.58 -22.05 -11.84
N GLY A 85 -1.61 -22.69 -12.36
CA GLY A 85 -1.71 -24.14 -12.35
C GLY A 85 -1.78 -24.67 -10.92
N ASP A 86 -0.74 -25.40 -10.49
CA ASP A 86 -0.63 -25.94 -9.14
C ASP A 86 0.08 -25.00 -8.16
N GLU A 87 0.78 -23.97 -8.64
CA GLU A 87 1.42 -22.96 -7.81
C GLU A 87 0.38 -21.95 -7.32
N VAL A 88 0.33 -21.71 -6.02
CA VAL A 88 -0.47 -20.65 -5.40
C VAL A 88 0.49 -19.67 -4.74
N ARG A 89 0.33 -18.38 -5.04
CA ARG A 89 1.10 -17.32 -4.43
C ARG A 89 0.25 -16.46 -3.52
N LYS A 90 0.80 -16.18 -2.35
CA LYS A 90 0.27 -15.18 -1.41
C LYS A 90 0.63 -13.77 -1.87
N ALA A 91 -0.09 -12.75 -1.39
CA ALA A 91 0.17 -11.38 -1.83
C ALA A 91 1.63 -10.95 -1.59
N VAL A 92 2.24 -11.32 -0.46
CA VAL A 92 3.65 -11.03 -0.17
C VAL A 92 4.61 -11.66 -1.18
N GLU A 93 4.31 -12.84 -1.71
CA GLU A 93 5.13 -13.52 -2.72
C GLU A 93 5.10 -12.79 -4.07
N GLU A 94 3.95 -12.19 -4.42
CA GLU A 94 3.86 -11.36 -5.63
C GLU A 94 4.76 -10.12 -5.55
N HIS A 95 4.97 -9.56 -4.35
CA HIS A 95 5.94 -8.48 -4.15
C HIS A 95 7.40 -8.95 -4.31
N LEU A 96 7.74 -10.19 -3.96
CA LEU A 96 9.06 -10.76 -4.28
C LEU A 96 9.27 -10.80 -5.81
N VAL A 97 8.28 -11.30 -6.53
CA VAL A 97 8.35 -11.40 -8.00
C VAL A 97 8.45 -10.02 -8.65
N GLU A 98 7.63 -9.06 -8.23
CA GLU A 98 7.66 -7.70 -8.76
C GLU A 98 8.97 -6.98 -8.41
N GLY A 99 9.44 -7.10 -7.17
CA GLY A 99 10.69 -6.49 -6.72
C GLY A 99 11.89 -6.90 -7.56
N ALA A 100 11.98 -8.18 -7.92
CA ALA A 100 13.03 -8.69 -8.78
C ALA A 100 13.02 -8.07 -10.20
N GLN A 101 11.86 -7.60 -10.66
CA GLN A 101 11.70 -7.14 -12.04
C GLN A 101 11.95 -5.63 -12.22
N TYR A 102 11.71 -4.80 -11.17
CA TYR A 102 11.90 -3.35 -11.31
C TYR A 102 12.70 -2.69 -10.18
N ALA A 103 12.95 -3.38 -9.06
CA ALA A 103 13.65 -2.81 -7.91
C ALA A 103 14.98 -3.52 -7.59
N ALA A 104 15.45 -4.43 -8.46
CA ALA A 104 16.75 -5.08 -8.28
C ALA A 104 17.88 -4.11 -8.63
N ALA A 105 18.87 -3.99 -7.76
CA ALA A 105 20.09 -3.23 -7.97
C ALA A 105 21.30 -4.03 -7.45
N GLY A 106 22.39 -4.11 -8.22
CA GLY A 106 23.59 -4.84 -7.83
C GLY A 106 23.36 -6.33 -7.51
N GLY A 107 22.34 -6.95 -8.08
CA GLY A 107 21.98 -8.35 -7.80
C GLY A 107 21.19 -8.54 -6.51
N GLU A 108 20.82 -7.47 -5.83
CA GLU A 108 19.98 -7.51 -4.62
C GLU A 108 18.61 -6.85 -4.84
N VAL A 109 17.62 -7.35 -4.10
CA VAL A 109 16.27 -6.77 -4.01
C VAL A 109 15.98 -6.47 -2.56
N LYS A 110 15.87 -5.19 -2.22
CA LYS A 110 15.52 -4.74 -0.89
C LYS A 110 14.01 -4.54 -0.80
N ILE A 111 13.33 -5.21 0.11
CA ILE A 111 11.88 -5.02 0.34
C ILE A 111 11.64 -4.79 1.82
N HIS A 112 10.90 -3.74 2.12
CA HIS A 112 10.48 -3.40 3.48
C HIS A 112 8.97 -3.59 3.63
N PHE A 113 8.55 -4.32 4.65
CA PHE A 113 7.13 -4.49 4.99
C PHE A 113 6.82 -3.83 6.33
N THR A 114 5.76 -3.03 6.36
CA THR A 114 5.18 -2.60 7.63
C THR A 114 4.04 -3.55 7.98
N VAL A 115 4.16 -4.20 9.13
CA VAL A 115 3.26 -5.27 9.58
C VAL A 115 2.78 -5.00 11.01
N SER A 116 1.66 -5.58 11.39
CA SER A 116 1.23 -5.58 12.79
C SER A 116 2.08 -6.58 13.60
N PRO A 117 2.40 -6.28 14.87
CA PRO A 117 3.28 -7.12 15.69
C PRO A 117 2.84 -8.58 15.76
N GLU A 118 1.54 -8.82 15.91
CA GLU A 118 0.93 -10.14 16.02
C GLU A 118 1.09 -11.02 14.79
N HIS A 119 1.44 -10.42 13.64
CA HIS A 119 1.60 -11.15 12.37
C HIS A 119 3.04 -11.32 11.93
N LEU A 120 4.00 -10.63 12.57
CA LEU A 120 5.41 -10.59 12.15
C LEU A 120 5.99 -12.00 11.98
N THR A 121 5.89 -12.85 12.99
CA THR A 121 6.44 -14.21 12.95
C THR A 121 5.87 -15.05 11.80
N ARG A 122 4.61 -14.84 11.43
CA ARG A 122 4.00 -15.56 10.29
C ARG A 122 4.58 -15.10 8.95
N PHE A 123 4.87 -13.78 8.80
CA PHE A 123 5.53 -13.26 7.61
C PHE A 123 6.98 -13.77 7.52
N GLU A 124 7.72 -13.73 8.61
CA GLU A 124 9.10 -14.23 8.66
C GLU A 124 9.19 -15.72 8.29
N ALA A 125 8.33 -16.54 8.86
CA ALA A 125 8.30 -17.98 8.57
C ALA A 125 8.00 -18.27 7.09
N LEU A 126 6.97 -17.61 6.52
CA LEU A 126 6.64 -17.79 5.11
C LEU A 126 7.78 -17.34 4.19
N LEU A 127 8.36 -16.18 4.46
CA LEU A 127 9.43 -15.64 3.63
C LEU A 127 10.71 -16.46 3.74
N ALA A 128 11.06 -16.98 4.93
CA ALA A 128 12.19 -17.89 5.10
C ALA A 128 12.02 -19.17 4.26
N GLU A 129 10.82 -19.68 4.15
CA GLU A 129 10.49 -20.83 3.30
C GLU A 129 10.59 -20.50 1.80
N LYS A 130 10.05 -19.37 1.37
CA LYS A 130 9.85 -19.05 -0.05
C LYS A 130 11.04 -18.38 -0.73
N ILE A 131 11.79 -17.53 -0.02
CA ILE A 131 12.89 -16.74 -0.58
C ILE A 131 13.90 -17.58 -1.35
N PRO A 132 14.40 -18.73 -0.86
CA PRO A 132 15.41 -19.50 -1.60
C PRO A 132 14.96 -19.89 -3.02
N GLY A 133 13.68 -20.24 -3.17
CA GLY A 133 13.11 -20.56 -4.47
C GLY A 133 13.06 -19.35 -5.41
N TYR A 134 12.67 -18.18 -4.90
CA TYR A 134 12.64 -16.93 -5.68
C TYR A 134 14.05 -16.42 -6.00
N GLU A 135 15.01 -16.54 -5.08
CA GLU A 135 16.43 -16.22 -5.35
C GLU A 135 16.98 -17.05 -6.50
N SER A 136 16.73 -18.36 -6.48
CA SER A 136 17.12 -19.26 -7.55
C SER A 136 16.42 -18.92 -8.89
N ARG A 137 15.12 -18.59 -8.83
CA ARG A 137 14.33 -18.29 -10.03
C ARG A 137 14.76 -17.01 -10.73
N PHE A 138 15.12 -15.97 -9.97
CA PHE A 138 15.42 -14.64 -10.52
C PHE A 138 16.91 -14.29 -10.53
N GLY A 139 17.78 -15.11 -9.95
CA GLY A 139 19.21 -14.85 -9.89
C GLY A 139 19.57 -13.63 -9.05
N VAL A 140 18.80 -13.32 -8.01
CA VAL A 140 18.97 -12.17 -7.12
C VAL A 140 19.06 -12.63 -5.68
N LYS A 141 19.48 -11.72 -4.77
CA LYS A 141 19.40 -11.89 -3.33
C LYS A 141 18.36 -10.97 -2.73
N TYR A 142 17.46 -11.51 -1.90
CA TYR A 142 16.47 -10.70 -1.21
C TYR A 142 16.96 -10.23 0.15
N ARG A 143 16.79 -8.93 0.42
CA ARG A 143 17.01 -8.30 1.73
C ARG A 143 15.66 -7.81 2.24
N ILE A 144 15.06 -8.62 3.09
CA ILE A 144 13.75 -8.30 3.67
C ILE A 144 13.95 -7.64 5.03
N SER A 145 13.21 -6.56 5.24
CA SER A 145 13.13 -5.90 6.54
C SER A 145 11.68 -5.61 6.93
N PHE A 146 11.45 -5.44 8.22
CA PHE A 146 10.12 -5.20 8.77
C PHE A 146 10.14 -3.99 9.69
N SER A 147 9.02 -3.30 9.76
CA SER A 147 8.72 -2.34 10.81
C SER A 147 7.29 -2.49 11.31
N VAL A 148 7.05 -1.94 12.48
CA VAL A 148 5.72 -1.84 13.10
C VAL A 148 5.36 -0.36 13.16
N GLN A 149 4.09 -0.03 12.98
CA GLN A 149 3.61 1.33 13.19
C GLN A 149 3.93 1.78 14.61
N ASP A 150 4.41 3.01 14.76
CA ASP A 150 4.72 3.57 16.06
C ASP A 150 3.42 3.77 16.87
N PRO A 151 3.29 3.18 18.06
CA PRO A 151 2.10 3.34 18.90
C PRO A 151 1.77 4.79 19.27
N SER A 152 2.76 5.70 19.24
CA SER A 152 2.52 7.13 19.46
C SER A 152 1.64 7.77 18.38
N THR A 153 1.52 7.12 17.22
CA THR A 153 0.65 7.55 16.11
C THR A 153 -0.76 6.97 16.16
N ASP A 154 -1.07 6.16 17.18
CA ASP A 154 -2.39 5.57 17.33
C ASP A 154 -3.46 6.64 17.55
N THR A 155 -4.65 6.40 17.00
CA THR A 155 -5.80 7.30 17.15
C THR A 155 -6.71 6.86 18.28
N LEU A 156 -7.23 7.84 19.02
CA LEU A 156 -8.23 7.62 20.04
C LEU A 156 -9.56 7.17 19.40
N ALA A 157 -10.10 6.05 19.84
CA ALA A 157 -11.45 5.64 19.46
C ALA A 157 -12.49 6.53 20.15
N VAL A 158 -13.53 6.92 19.39
CA VAL A 158 -14.62 7.75 19.90
C VAL A 158 -15.98 7.09 19.67
N ASN A 159 -16.95 7.44 20.50
CA ASN A 159 -18.35 7.13 20.32
C ASN A 159 -18.96 7.98 19.18
N PRO A 160 -20.18 7.67 18.70
CA PRO A 160 -20.85 8.48 17.67
C PRO A 160 -21.07 9.95 18.03
N ASP A 161 -21.09 10.28 19.33
CA ASP A 161 -21.18 11.65 19.88
C ASP A 161 -19.82 12.34 20.05
N CYS A 162 -18.75 11.76 19.50
CA CYS A 162 -17.36 12.22 19.60
C CYS A 162 -16.76 12.18 21.03
N THR A 163 -17.42 11.58 22.01
CA THR A 163 -16.81 11.34 23.33
C THR A 163 -15.80 10.20 23.26
N PRO A 164 -14.71 10.22 24.08
CA PRO A 164 -13.72 9.15 24.08
C PRO A 164 -14.34 7.79 24.45
N PHE A 165 -14.10 6.78 23.58
CA PHE A 165 -14.55 5.42 23.88
C PHE A 165 -13.69 4.81 25.00
N ARG A 166 -14.35 4.22 25.99
CA ARG A 166 -13.69 3.51 27.08
C ARG A 166 -14.05 2.04 27.08
N ARG A 167 -13.06 1.20 27.36
CA ARG A 167 -13.24 -0.24 27.59
C ARG A 167 -13.99 -0.48 28.90
N ALA A 168 -14.40 -1.72 29.16
CA ALA A 168 -15.07 -2.10 30.39
C ALA A 168 -14.26 -1.81 31.67
N ASP A 169 -12.93 -1.77 31.57
CA ASP A 169 -12.01 -1.41 32.67
C ASP A 169 -11.80 0.12 32.82
N GLY A 170 -12.55 0.94 32.07
CA GLY A 170 -12.47 2.40 32.11
C GLY A 170 -11.33 3.02 31.29
N ARG A 171 -10.40 2.21 30.72
CA ARG A 171 -9.28 2.70 29.93
C ARG A 171 -9.72 3.20 28.56
N LEU A 172 -9.04 4.20 28.05
CA LEU A 172 -9.20 4.67 26.68
C LEU A 172 -8.78 3.59 25.68
N LEU A 173 -9.50 3.51 24.54
CA LEU A 173 -9.14 2.63 23.45
C LEU A 173 -8.39 3.43 22.38
N PHE A 174 -7.13 3.06 22.17
CA PHE A 174 -6.34 3.52 21.04
C PHE A 174 -6.31 2.45 19.94
N ARG A 175 -6.25 2.88 18.69
CA ARG A 175 -6.22 2.01 17.52
C ARG A 175 -5.17 2.50 16.55
N PRO A 176 -4.51 1.58 15.82
CA PRO A 176 -3.60 1.97 14.76
C PRO A 176 -4.24 2.99 13.81
N ALA A 177 -3.52 4.07 13.55
CA ALA A 177 -3.95 5.09 12.62
C ALA A 177 -3.88 4.61 11.16
N GLY A 178 -4.41 5.41 10.25
CA GLY A 178 -4.33 5.15 8.82
C GLY A 178 -2.91 5.28 8.25
N HIS A 179 -2.79 5.21 6.94
CA HIS A 179 -1.50 5.22 6.22
C HIS A 179 -0.61 6.45 6.50
N GLY A 180 -1.20 7.59 6.85
CA GLY A 180 -0.44 8.77 7.24
C GLY A 180 0.55 8.53 8.38
N ALA A 181 0.20 7.65 9.32
CA ALA A 181 1.09 7.26 10.41
C ALA A 181 2.35 6.52 9.92
N LEU A 182 2.30 5.86 8.77
CA LEU A 182 3.42 5.10 8.21
C LEU A 182 4.50 5.98 7.57
N ILE A 183 4.29 7.28 7.48
CA ILE A 183 5.33 8.20 6.99
C ILE A 183 6.59 8.15 7.87
N GLY A 184 6.43 7.95 9.17
CA GLY A 184 7.55 7.74 10.09
C GLY A 184 8.33 6.43 9.83
N ASN A 185 7.64 5.39 9.36
CA ASN A 185 8.27 4.15 8.93
C ASN A 185 9.02 4.34 7.61
N LEU A 186 8.40 5.03 6.63
CA LEU A 186 9.01 5.35 5.35
C LEU A 186 10.27 6.19 5.51
N GLY A 187 10.25 7.21 6.37
CA GLY A 187 11.39 8.10 6.63
C GLY A 187 12.60 7.43 7.30
N LYS A 188 12.45 6.19 7.80
CA LYS A 188 13.54 5.39 8.38
C LYS A 188 14.19 4.44 7.37
N ILE A 189 13.68 4.39 6.13
CA ILE A 189 14.23 3.51 5.09
C ILE A 189 15.44 4.20 4.47
N ASP A 190 16.60 3.58 4.60
CA ASP A 190 17.85 4.03 3.98
C ASP A 190 17.91 3.54 2.52
N ALA A 191 17.44 4.40 1.61
CA ALA A 191 17.44 4.15 0.18
C ALA A 191 17.32 5.45 -0.63
N ASP A 192 17.98 5.51 -1.77
CA ASP A 192 17.92 6.65 -2.70
C ASP A 192 16.55 6.76 -3.36
N ILE A 193 15.91 5.62 -3.66
CA ILE A 193 14.59 5.53 -4.28
C ILE A 193 13.77 4.46 -3.58
N VAL A 194 12.51 4.78 -3.26
CA VAL A 194 11.56 3.86 -2.66
C VAL A 194 10.31 3.72 -3.52
N PHE A 195 10.04 2.50 -3.99
CA PHE A 195 8.77 2.15 -4.61
C PHE A 195 7.72 1.84 -3.54
N VAL A 196 6.79 2.75 -3.33
CA VAL A 196 5.70 2.55 -2.36
C VAL A 196 4.54 1.82 -3.02
N LYS A 197 4.05 0.75 -2.36
CA LYS A 197 2.96 -0.07 -2.86
C LYS A 197 2.11 -0.64 -1.73
N ASN A 198 0.81 -0.78 -1.93
CA ASN A 198 -0.04 -1.53 -1.01
C ASN A 198 0.18 -3.02 -1.18
N ILE A 199 0.10 -3.77 -0.07
CA ILE A 199 0.33 -5.23 -0.07
C ILE A 199 -0.64 -6.00 -0.97
N ASP A 200 -1.85 -5.50 -1.17
CA ASP A 200 -2.90 -6.12 -1.98
C ASP A 200 -2.99 -5.56 -3.41
N ASN A 201 -2.13 -4.61 -3.77
CA ASN A 201 -2.08 -4.05 -5.12
C ASN A 201 -1.07 -4.81 -5.98
N VAL A 202 -1.37 -6.06 -6.27
CA VAL A 202 -0.56 -6.97 -7.08
C VAL A 202 -1.39 -7.56 -8.21
N THR A 203 -0.72 -7.97 -9.28
CA THR A 203 -1.37 -8.52 -10.47
C THR A 203 -0.75 -9.86 -10.87
N THR A 204 -1.45 -10.60 -11.74
CA THR A 204 -0.98 -11.89 -12.25
C THR A 204 0.21 -11.75 -13.19
N ASP A 205 0.98 -12.84 -13.35
CA ASP A 205 2.13 -12.89 -14.29
C ASP A 205 1.77 -12.43 -15.70
N ALA A 206 0.58 -12.78 -16.18
CA ALA A 206 0.10 -12.43 -17.52
C ALA A 206 -0.10 -10.90 -17.72
N ARG A 207 -0.34 -10.15 -16.65
CA ARG A 207 -0.55 -8.70 -16.70
C ARG A 207 0.59 -7.89 -16.09
N ARG A 208 1.64 -8.55 -15.60
CA ARG A 208 2.73 -7.90 -14.89
C ARG A 208 3.62 -7.05 -15.79
N GLY A 209 3.70 -7.35 -17.07
CA GLY A 209 4.50 -6.58 -18.03
C GLY A 209 4.24 -5.08 -17.96
N ASP A 210 2.97 -4.68 -17.95
CA ASP A 210 2.58 -3.28 -17.85
C ASP A 210 2.97 -2.68 -16.49
N THR A 211 2.77 -3.41 -15.40
CA THR A 211 3.20 -2.95 -14.07
C THR A 211 4.69 -2.66 -14.04
N VAL A 212 5.52 -3.55 -14.57
CA VAL A 212 6.98 -3.37 -14.62
C VAL A 212 7.36 -2.18 -15.49
N LEU A 213 6.76 -2.07 -16.68
CA LEU A 213 7.02 -0.98 -17.62
C LEU A 213 6.72 0.38 -16.96
N TYR A 214 5.52 0.56 -16.42
CA TYR A 214 5.12 1.82 -15.82
C TYR A 214 5.88 2.13 -14.52
N LYS A 215 6.24 1.12 -13.71
CA LYS A 215 7.09 1.35 -12.54
C LYS A 215 8.48 1.85 -12.92
N LYS A 216 9.10 1.27 -13.96
CA LYS A 216 10.37 1.76 -14.50
C LYS A 216 10.26 3.15 -15.11
N ALA A 217 9.17 3.44 -15.83
CA ALA A 217 8.92 4.77 -16.38
C ALA A 217 8.79 5.84 -15.28
N LEU A 218 8.03 5.55 -14.21
CA LEU A 218 7.91 6.46 -13.05
C LEU A 218 9.25 6.69 -12.36
N ALA A 219 10.08 5.66 -12.21
CA ALA A 219 11.42 5.80 -11.66
C ALA A 219 12.32 6.65 -12.56
N GLY A 220 12.24 6.46 -13.89
CA GLY A 220 12.98 7.26 -14.86
C GLY A 220 12.62 8.75 -14.79
N VAL A 221 11.32 9.07 -14.68
CA VAL A 221 10.85 10.45 -14.49
C VAL A 221 11.37 11.01 -13.17
N LEU A 222 11.31 10.25 -12.06
CA LEU A 222 11.84 10.68 -10.77
C LEU A 222 13.33 11.03 -10.84
N LEU A 223 14.14 10.16 -11.45
CA LEU A 223 15.59 10.36 -11.58
C LEU A 223 15.92 11.60 -12.42
N ALA A 224 15.25 11.80 -13.56
CA ALA A 224 15.47 12.95 -14.41
C ALA A 224 15.10 14.28 -13.71
N LEU A 225 14.01 14.27 -12.93
CA LEU A 225 13.64 15.46 -12.13
C LEU A 225 14.62 15.69 -10.98
N GLN A 226 15.08 14.63 -10.31
CA GLN A 226 16.04 14.73 -9.20
C GLN A 226 17.38 15.31 -9.66
N GLU A 227 17.90 14.88 -10.82
CA GLU A 227 19.12 15.41 -11.41
C GLU A 227 19.01 16.92 -11.63
N ARG A 228 17.93 17.38 -12.25
CA ARG A 228 17.68 18.82 -12.48
C ARG A 228 17.46 19.60 -11.19
N ILE A 229 16.81 19.01 -10.20
CA ILE A 229 16.66 19.63 -8.87
C ILE A 229 18.04 19.91 -8.26
N PHE A 230 18.95 18.93 -8.32
CA PHE A 230 20.30 19.10 -7.78
C PHE A 230 21.10 20.16 -8.54
N GLU A 231 20.98 20.21 -9.87
CA GLU A 231 21.60 21.25 -10.68
C GLU A 231 21.10 22.65 -10.27
N TYR A 232 19.81 22.83 -10.09
CA TYR A 232 19.21 24.08 -9.68
C TYR A 232 19.53 24.47 -8.23
N LEU A 233 19.60 23.51 -7.33
CA LEU A 233 20.05 23.75 -5.95
C LEU A 233 21.49 24.25 -5.93
N MET A 234 22.38 23.67 -6.74
CA MET A 234 23.75 24.15 -6.88
C MET A 234 23.81 25.56 -7.53
N ALA A 235 22.98 25.84 -8.54
CA ALA A 235 22.91 27.14 -9.17
C ALA A 235 22.48 28.25 -8.18
N LEU A 236 21.55 27.96 -7.28
CA LEU A 236 21.09 28.88 -6.24
C LEU A 236 22.13 29.19 -5.16
N GLU A 237 23.26 28.46 -5.10
CA GLU A 237 24.41 28.84 -4.25
C GLU A 237 25.23 30.02 -4.84
N VAL A 238 25.08 30.26 -6.13
CA VAL A 238 25.85 31.34 -6.81
C VAL A 238 25.13 32.67 -6.61
N PRO A 239 25.80 33.70 -6.07
CA PRO A 239 25.21 35.02 -5.95
C PRO A 239 24.80 35.60 -7.32
N GLY A 240 23.56 36.08 -7.41
CA GLY A 240 23.01 36.62 -8.66
C GLY A 240 22.51 35.60 -9.66
N ALA A 241 22.23 34.35 -9.21
CA ALA A 241 21.61 33.34 -10.04
C ALA A 241 20.31 33.83 -10.68
N GLU A 242 20.07 33.47 -11.93
CA GLU A 242 18.82 33.74 -12.63
C GLU A 242 17.70 32.85 -12.04
N LEU A 243 16.66 33.49 -11.52
CA LEU A 243 15.59 32.78 -10.80
C LEU A 243 14.47 32.29 -11.74
N GLU A 244 14.23 32.99 -12.86
CA GLU A 244 13.15 32.70 -13.80
C GLU A 244 13.22 31.28 -14.39
N PRO A 245 14.36 30.74 -14.84
CA PRO A 245 14.44 29.37 -15.36
C PRO A 245 14.13 28.34 -14.28
N ILE A 246 14.53 28.62 -13.03
CA ILE A 246 14.27 27.73 -11.88
C ILE A 246 12.79 27.76 -11.51
N ALA A 247 12.18 28.93 -11.46
CA ALA A 247 10.76 29.09 -11.22
C ALA A 247 9.93 28.40 -12.30
N ALA A 248 10.27 28.55 -13.56
CA ALA A 248 9.61 27.90 -14.69
C ALA A 248 9.70 26.37 -14.59
N PHE A 249 10.84 25.82 -14.18
CA PHE A 249 10.98 24.38 -13.92
C PHE A 249 10.06 23.90 -12.79
N ILE A 250 10.05 24.64 -11.68
CA ILE A 250 9.20 24.32 -10.52
C ILE A 250 7.72 24.31 -10.93
N GLU A 251 7.27 25.30 -11.67
CA GLU A 251 5.87 25.42 -12.06
C GLU A 251 5.46 24.39 -13.11
N ASN A 252 6.26 24.22 -14.17
CA ASN A 252 5.88 23.39 -15.29
C ASN A 252 6.14 21.91 -15.10
N GLU A 253 7.19 21.54 -14.36
CA GLU A 253 7.60 20.14 -14.24
C GLU A 253 7.38 19.55 -12.85
N LEU A 254 7.50 20.34 -11.79
CA LEU A 254 7.17 19.87 -10.45
C LEU A 254 5.70 20.08 -10.07
N CYS A 255 4.91 20.73 -10.95
CA CYS A 255 3.51 21.02 -10.71
C CYS A 255 3.30 21.78 -9.38
N VAL A 256 4.08 22.84 -9.16
CA VAL A 256 4.00 23.71 -7.99
C VAL A 256 3.73 25.12 -8.49
N LYS A 257 2.74 25.82 -7.91
CA LYS A 257 2.51 27.23 -8.23
C LYS A 257 3.19 28.09 -7.18
N LEU A 258 4.03 29.00 -7.65
CA LEU A 258 4.75 29.94 -6.81
C LEU A 258 3.93 31.22 -6.56
N PRO A 259 4.06 31.87 -5.40
CA PRO A 259 3.54 33.24 -5.19
C PRO A 259 4.28 34.22 -6.09
N LYS A 260 3.68 35.40 -6.35
CA LYS A 260 4.29 36.40 -7.23
C LYS A 260 5.64 36.89 -6.74
N ASP A 261 5.81 37.02 -5.43
CA ASP A 261 6.98 37.54 -4.77
C ASP A 261 7.90 36.44 -4.27
N TYR A 262 8.36 35.55 -5.18
CA TYR A 262 9.33 34.52 -4.83
C TYR A 262 10.77 35.04 -4.88
N GLY A 263 11.64 34.50 -4.06
CA GLY A 263 13.07 34.74 -4.03
C GLY A 263 13.88 33.48 -3.89
N THR A 264 15.20 33.60 -3.90
CA THR A 264 16.15 32.46 -3.79
C THR A 264 15.80 31.50 -2.64
N ALA A 265 15.47 32.06 -1.46
CA ALA A 265 15.17 31.24 -0.28
C ALA A 265 13.93 30.36 -0.48
N LEU A 266 12.86 30.90 -1.08
CA LEU A 266 11.65 30.13 -1.35
C LEU A 266 11.88 29.07 -2.41
N LEU A 267 12.56 29.38 -3.52
CA LEU A 267 12.89 28.42 -4.56
C LEU A 267 13.72 27.26 -3.99
N ARG A 268 14.73 27.58 -3.16
CA ARG A 268 15.52 26.57 -2.46
C ARG A 268 14.64 25.70 -1.57
N GLN A 269 13.79 26.30 -0.75
CA GLN A 269 12.86 25.57 0.13
C GLN A 269 11.94 24.64 -0.67
N VAL A 270 11.49 25.04 -1.86
CA VAL A 270 10.62 24.24 -2.73
C VAL A 270 11.39 23.07 -3.36
N LEU A 271 12.64 23.28 -3.76
CA LEU A 271 13.48 22.24 -4.37
C LEU A 271 14.04 21.25 -3.33
N ASP A 272 14.43 21.75 -2.14
CA ASP A 272 15.05 20.93 -1.07
C ASP A 272 13.98 20.29 -0.16
N ARG A 273 13.16 19.45 -0.75
CA ARG A 273 12.17 18.63 -0.03
C ARG A 273 11.99 17.29 -0.71
N PRO A 274 11.45 16.28 0.02
CA PRO A 274 11.19 14.97 -0.56
C PRO A 274 10.31 15.07 -1.81
N ILE A 275 10.74 14.43 -2.90
CA ILE A 275 9.99 14.33 -4.14
C ILE A 275 9.27 13.00 -4.23
N ARG A 276 8.06 12.98 -4.77
CA ARG A 276 7.34 11.76 -5.15
C ARG A 276 6.77 11.91 -6.55
N VAL A 277 6.84 10.84 -7.31
CA VAL A 277 6.17 10.72 -8.61
C VAL A 277 5.06 9.68 -8.48
N CYS A 278 3.84 10.06 -8.82
CA CYS A 278 2.66 9.22 -8.68
C CYS A 278 2.06 8.93 -10.06
N GLY A 279 1.84 7.65 -10.35
CA GLY A 279 1.00 7.27 -11.48
C GLY A 279 -0.47 7.54 -11.16
N MET A 280 -1.17 8.21 -12.10
CA MET A 280 -2.58 8.51 -11.97
C MET A 280 -3.36 7.77 -13.05
N VAL A 281 -4.54 7.28 -12.70
CA VAL A 281 -5.50 6.70 -13.63
C VAL A 281 -6.83 7.46 -13.52
N ARG A 282 -7.59 7.49 -14.62
CA ARG A 282 -8.91 8.11 -14.62
C ARG A 282 -9.83 7.36 -13.65
N ASN A 283 -10.55 8.09 -12.83
CA ASN A 283 -11.56 7.51 -11.95
C ASN A 283 -12.81 7.17 -12.77
N GLU A 284 -13.28 5.94 -12.69
CA GLU A 284 -14.48 5.44 -13.39
C GLU A 284 -15.67 5.21 -12.45
N GLY A 285 -15.72 5.94 -11.33
CA GLY A 285 -16.82 5.89 -10.36
C GLY A 285 -16.52 5.06 -9.11
N GLU A 286 -15.30 4.57 -8.96
CA GLU A 286 -14.84 3.92 -7.72
C GLU A 286 -14.63 4.97 -6.62
N PRO A 287 -14.98 4.66 -5.35
CA PRO A 287 -14.64 5.53 -4.24
C PRO A 287 -13.12 5.64 -4.09
N GLY A 288 -12.61 6.82 -3.93
CA GLY A 288 -11.17 7.05 -3.76
C GLY A 288 -10.83 8.52 -3.65
N GLY A 289 -9.54 8.81 -3.59
CA GLY A 289 -8.98 10.14 -3.60
C GLY A 289 -8.52 10.56 -5.00
N GLY A 290 -8.02 11.79 -5.06
CA GLY A 290 -7.46 12.38 -6.26
C GLY A 290 -6.46 13.49 -5.93
N PRO A 291 -5.80 14.08 -6.94
CA PRO A 291 -4.94 15.23 -6.75
C PRO A 291 -5.79 16.50 -6.59
N PHE A 292 -5.43 17.30 -5.58
CA PHE A 292 -6.05 18.61 -5.32
C PHE A 292 -4.96 19.63 -5.12
N TRP A 293 -5.18 20.85 -5.60
CA TRP A 293 -4.32 21.97 -5.29
C TRP A 293 -4.54 22.41 -3.85
N VAL A 294 -3.44 22.49 -3.10
CA VAL A 294 -3.46 22.90 -1.69
C VAL A 294 -2.49 24.03 -1.50
N THR A 295 -2.98 25.14 -0.95
CA THR A 295 -2.15 26.32 -0.63
C THR A 295 -1.51 26.14 0.74
N GLY A 296 -0.18 26.22 0.81
CA GLY A 296 0.58 26.24 2.05
C GLY A 296 0.55 27.59 2.74
N ALA A 297 1.03 27.64 3.97
CA ALA A 297 1.16 28.89 4.75
C ALA A 297 2.16 29.89 4.10
N ASP A 298 3.07 29.39 3.29
CA ASP A 298 4.07 30.14 2.49
C ASP A 298 3.51 30.67 1.16
N GLY A 299 2.21 30.47 0.89
CA GLY A 299 1.56 30.87 -0.35
C GLY A 299 1.88 29.96 -1.55
N VAL A 300 2.67 28.91 -1.35
CA VAL A 300 2.96 27.91 -2.40
C VAL A 300 1.78 26.96 -2.55
N GLU A 301 1.31 26.74 -3.79
CA GLU A 301 0.30 25.74 -4.07
C GLU A 301 0.93 24.48 -4.64
N THR A 302 0.59 23.32 -4.07
CA THR A 302 1.11 22.02 -4.48
C THR A 302 -0.02 21.02 -4.71
N LEU A 303 0.21 20.03 -5.58
CA LEU A 303 -0.71 18.90 -5.73
C LEU A 303 -0.56 17.93 -4.57
N GLN A 304 -1.63 17.74 -3.82
CA GLN A 304 -1.71 16.77 -2.74
C GLN A 304 -2.78 15.72 -3.03
N LEU A 305 -2.48 14.47 -2.69
CA LEU A 305 -3.48 13.39 -2.79
C LEU A 305 -4.37 13.44 -1.55
N ALA A 306 -5.65 13.72 -1.77
CA ALA A 306 -6.65 13.76 -0.70
C ALA A 306 -7.79 12.78 -1.01
N GLU A 307 -8.35 12.17 0.01
CA GLU A 307 -9.56 11.35 -0.10
C GLU A 307 -10.80 12.24 -0.16
N SER A 308 -11.84 11.82 -0.88
CA SER A 308 -13.06 12.62 -1.06
C SER A 308 -13.71 13.03 0.26
N ASN A 309 -13.56 12.24 1.32
CA ASN A 309 -14.07 12.54 2.66
C ASN A 309 -13.23 13.56 3.45
N GLN A 310 -12.06 13.95 2.95
CA GLN A 310 -11.19 14.96 3.55
C GLN A 310 -11.47 16.36 2.99
N ILE A 311 -12.35 16.45 1.99
CA ILE A 311 -12.68 17.69 1.30
C ILE A 311 -14.02 18.17 1.83
N ALA A 312 -14.09 19.45 2.17
CA ALA A 312 -15.35 20.07 2.56
C ALA A 312 -16.38 19.98 1.41
N PRO A 313 -17.67 19.74 1.72
CA PRO A 313 -18.71 19.67 0.71
C PRO A 313 -18.89 20.98 -0.05
#